data_7b70f3d9377f17332bd48536a38107a0
#
_entry.id   7b70f3d9377f17332bd48536a38107a0
#
_cell.length_a   1.000
_cell.length_b   1.000
_cell.length_c   1.000
_cell.angle_alpha   90.00
_cell.angle_beta   90.00
_cell.angle_gamma   90.00
#
_symmetry.space_group_name_H-M   'P 1'
#
loop_
_entity.id
_entity.type
_entity.pdbx_description
1 polymer ?
#
loop_
_entity_poly.entity_id
_entity_poly.type
_entity_poly.pdbx_seq_one_letter_code
_entity_poly.pdbx_strand_id
1 'polypeptide(L)'
;MKRIVILLALVAAGSAAWAQHPQAEHSYLEIYDLATRTHRVVKEFPYVVEAPNWTPDGKWLVINVNGKLYKLAPDGSSDLIEIPTGAITQCNNDHVVTADGKWIGLSSNDPANRQYNSYVYMVPFEGGEPRRITPEGPSYLHGISPDGKTAAYCAFRGPDQEQDVWAMPVKGGKEVRLTDAPGLDDGPEYSPDGKHIWFNSVRSGRMQVWRMRANGKQQTQMTFDKDMNSWFPHISPDNKKVVYIAYHDYEVAPDSHIADLNVQLRMIPATGGEPEVLVDFFGGQGSINVNSWSPDSQRFAYVSYRLADEMTAPKRDMAVQLYSVRTLIGSPEQFARNHEYVLGRLAQMGYTAAEAVGYDDGKFVGLSPAAYRAAVESAGLKLLSSHVSHTPTPQELASGDFSKALAWWDPCIAAHKAAGIPYLVMSWSQPLQSKSQMTTMAVYLDAVGAKCRAAGIRFGYHSHSHEFNRVDGTTMFDEFAAGTKSENMFLQMDVYWAVMAGVSPVEYFNKYPGRYELLHIKDKYELGQSGMVGFDAIFKAFPRAGTKAFVVELEQASTPNILKGLRESALYLRKAGF
;
A
#
# COMPACT_ATOMS: atom_id res chain seq x y z
N MET A 1 -28.14 -16.28 49.62
CA MET A 1 -28.24 -16.15 48.13
C MET A 1 -26.84 -15.88 47.60
N LYS A 2 -26.15 -16.94 47.16
CA LYS A 2 -24.81 -16.86 46.57
C LYS A 2 -25.00 -16.62 45.07
N ARG A 3 -24.52 -15.48 44.57
CA ARG A 3 -24.46 -15.21 43.13
C ARG A 3 -23.26 -15.97 42.53
N ILE A 4 -23.56 -16.95 41.69
CA ILE A 4 -22.59 -17.64 40.88
C ILE A 4 -22.30 -16.70 39.70
N VAL A 5 -21.08 -16.18 39.63
CA VAL A 5 -20.55 -15.50 38.45
C VAL A 5 -19.99 -16.60 37.55
N ILE A 6 -20.67 -16.86 36.44
CA ILE A 6 -20.16 -17.72 35.38
C ILE A 6 -19.21 -16.85 34.54
N LEU A 7 -17.92 -17.06 34.72
CA LEU A 7 -16.87 -16.55 33.81
C LEU A 7 -16.96 -17.39 32.53
N LEU A 8 -17.53 -16.83 31.47
CA LEU A 8 -17.34 -17.35 30.11
C LEU A 8 -15.92 -16.99 29.69
N ALA A 9 -15.01 -17.96 29.83
CA ALA A 9 -13.73 -17.91 29.13
C ALA A 9 -14.03 -18.11 27.64
N LEU A 10 -13.99 -17.03 26.86
CA LEU A 10 -13.82 -17.11 25.40
C LEU A 10 -12.42 -17.65 25.16
N VAL A 11 -12.33 -18.96 24.94
CA VAL A 11 -11.15 -19.55 24.29
C VAL A 11 -11.16 -19.00 22.87
N ALA A 12 -10.30 -18.02 22.61
CA ALA A 12 -9.92 -17.66 21.26
C ALA A 12 -9.18 -18.86 20.68
N ALA A 13 -9.91 -19.77 20.02
CA ALA A 13 -9.31 -20.80 19.19
C ALA A 13 -8.58 -20.08 18.07
N GLY A 14 -7.25 -20.01 18.16
CA GLY A 14 -6.39 -19.59 17.07
C GLY A 14 -6.69 -20.49 15.87
N SER A 15 -7.39 -19.94 14.90
CA SER A 15 -7.69 -20.61 13.64
C SER A 15 -6.45 -20.57 12.76
N ALA A 16 -5.56 -21.54 12.92
CA ALA A 16 -4.64 -21.90 11.86
C ALA A 16 -5.45 -22.62 10.77
N ALA A 17 -6.34 -21.89 10.17
CA ALA A 17 -7.02 -22.27 8.94
C ALA A 17 -6.29 -21.61 7.78
N TRP A 18 -6.36 -22.21 6.61
CA TRP A 18 -6.08 -21.62 5.31
C TRP A 18 -6.10 -20.10 5.39
N ALA A 19 -5.15 -19.43 4.75
CA ALA A 19 -5.23 -17.99 4.68
C ALA A 19 -6.64 -17.64 4.21
N GLN A 20 -7.46 -17.16 5.12
CA GLN A 20 -8.79 -16.70 4.77
C GLN A 20 -8.61 -15.33 4.15
N HIS A 21 -8.94 -15.23 2.88
CA HIS A 21 -9.03 -13.97 2.15
C HIS A 21 -10.47 -13.49 2.16
N PRO A 22 -10.93 -12.81 3.22
CA PRO A 22 -12.33 -12.43 3.33
C PRO A 22 -12.73 -11.37 2.30
N GLN A 23 -11.76 -10.71 1.67
CA GLN A 23 -11.99 -9.59 0.77
C GLN A 23 -11.28 -9.73 -0.58
N ALA A 24 -10.10 -10.36 -0.64
CA ALA A 24 -9.34 -10.48 -1.88
C ALA A 24 -9.96 -11.48 -2.84
N GLU A 25 -10.11 -11.09 -4.09
CA GLU A 25 -10.60 -11.94 -5.18
C GLU A 25 -9.57 -12.13 -6.29
N HIS A 26 -8.55 -11.27 -6.35
CA HIS A 26 -7.50 -11.27 -7.35
C HIS A 26 -6.13 -11.21 -6.70
N SER A 27 -5.12 -11.72 -7.37
CA SER A 27 -3.74 -11.61 -6.92
C SER A 27 -2.77 -11.32 -8.06
N TYR A 28 -1.69 -10.63 -7.71
CA TYR A 28 -0.55 -10.38 -8.58
C TYR A 28 0.67 -11.08 -8.01
N LEU A 29 1.25 -11.99 -8.79
CA LEU A 29 2.59 -12.51 -8.52
C LEU A 29 3.59 -11.47 -8.99
N GLU A 30 4.38 -10.95 -8.07
CA GLU A 30 5.32 -9.87 -8.33
C GLU A 30 6.75 -10.30 -7.99
N ILE A 31 7.72 -9.70 -8.65
CA ILE A 31 9.15 -9.83 -8.33
C ILE A 31 9.70 -8.44 -8.03
N TYR A 32 10.36 -8.31 -6.88
CA TYR A 32 11.14 -7.13 -6.51
C TYR A 32 12.61 -7.32 -6.89
N ASP A 33 13.21 -6.31 -7.51
CA ASP A 33 14.62 -6.27 -7.89
C ASP A 33 15.37 -5.26 -7.01
N LEU A 34 16.39 -5.73 -6.30
CA LEU A 34 17.16 -4.90 -5.35
C LEU A 34 18.06 -3.88 -6.04
N ALA A 35 18.54 -4.18 -7.25
CA ALA A 35 19.47 -3.31 -7.94
C ALA A 35 18.75 -2.07 -8.50
N THR A 36 17.58 -2.28 -9.07
CA THR A 36 16.74 -1.21 -9.64
C THR A 36 15.78 -0.61 -8.63
N ARG A 37 15.51 -1.32 -7.51
CA ARG A 37 14.48 -0.97 -6.51
C ARG A 37 13.07 -0.88 -7.10
N THR A 38 12.83 -1.67 -8.13
CA THR A 38 11.52 -1.74 -8.80
C THR A 38 10.90 -3.11 -8.61
N HIS A 39 9.59 -3.15 -8.75
CA HIS A 39 8.84 -4.39 -8.78
C HIS A 39 8.14 -4.53 -10.14
N ARG A 40 7.98 -5.77 -10.60
CA ARG A 40 7.23 -6.07 -11.81
C ARG A 40 6.21 -7.17 -11.55
N VAL A 41 5.05 -7.04 -12.15
CA VAL A 41 4.05 -8.12 -12.18
C VAL A 41 4.53 -9.22 -13.13
N VAL A 42 4.66 -10.43 -12.60
CA VAL A 42 4.97 -11.64 -13.38
C VAL A 42 3.72 -12.15 -14.04
N LYS A 43 2.64 -12.28 -13.25
CA LYS A 43 1.34 -12.77 -13.72
C LYS A 43 0.22 -12.26 -12.80
N GLU A 44 -0.90 -11.96 -13.42
CA GLU A 44 -2.16 -11.63 -12.76
C GLU A 44 -3.07 -12.87 -12.75
N PHE A 45 -3.78 -13.07 -11.63
CA PHE A 45 -4.72 -14.16 -11.46
C PHE A 45 -6.10 -13.62 -11.03
N PRO A 46 -7.21 -14.09 -11.66
CA PRO A 46 -8.56 -13.76 -11.24
C PRO A 46 -9.03 -14.62 -10.04
N TYR A 47 -8.09 -15.02 -9.19
CA TYR A 47 -8.26 -15.78 -7.95
C TYR A 47 -7.02 -15.61 -7.07
N VAL A 48 -7.11 -16.06 -5.83
CA VAL A 48 -5.98 -15.97 -4.88
C VAL A 48 -4.94 -17.05 -5.19
N VAL A 49 -3.67 -16.62 -5.29
CA VAL A 49 -2.49 -17.48 -5.24
C VAL A 49 -1.61 -17.08 -4.08
N GLU A 50 -0.77 -18.01 -3.55
CA GLU A 50 -0.05 -17.76 -2.30
C GLU A 50 1.38 -18.32 -2.35
N ALA A 51 2.23 -17.73 -1.51
CA ALA A 51 3.53 -18.27 -1.07
C ALA A 51 4.46 -18.69 -2.22
N PRO A 52 4.95 -17.73 -3.04
CA PRO A 52 5.88 -18.07 -4.10
C PRO A 52 7.21 -18.56 -3.52
N ASN A 53 7.67 -19.74 -3.93
CA ASN A 53 8.94 -20.31 -3.56
C ASN A 53 9.81 -20.53 -4.80
N TRP A 54 10.94 -19.82 -4.89
CA TRP A 54 11.83 -19.94 -6.05
C TRP A 54 12.66 -21.22 -6.00
N THR A 55 12.74 -21.93 -7.13
CA THR A 55 13.58 -23.14 -7.21
C THR A 55 15.08 -22.78 -7.21
N PRO A 56 15.96 -23.64 -6.64
CA PRO A 56 17.39 -23.38 -6.58
C PRO A 56 18.08 -23.23 -7.95
N ASP A 57 17.51 -23.81 -9.01
CA ASP A 57 18.01 -23.65 -10.38
C ASP A 57 17.50 -22.39 -11.09
N GLY A 58 16.65 -21.62 -10.43
CA GLY A 58 16.10 -20.36 -10.92
C GLY A 58 15.01 -20.49 -11.98
N LYS A 59 14.58 -21.71 -12.34
CA LYS A 59 13.66 -21.92 -13.46
C LYS A 59 12.19 -21.76 -13.11
N TRP A 60 11.82 -21.98 -11.85
CA TRP A 60 10.42 -22.05 -11.45
C TRP A 60 10.15 -21.23 -10.18
N LEU A 61 8.95 -20.71 -10.11
CA LEU A 61 8.28 -20.31 -8.86
C LEU A 61 7.21 -21.36 -8.56
N VAL A 62 7.25 -21.96 -7.38
CA VAL A 62 6.21 -22.83 -6.86
C VAL A 62 5.23 -21.98 -6.06
N ILE A 63 3.94 -22.14 -6.30
CA ILE A 63 2.86 -21.40 -5.63
C ILE A 63 1.75 -22.33 -5.17
N ASN A 64 0.99 -21.91 -4.16
CA ASN A 64 -0.24 -22.58 -3.74
C ASN A 64 -1.45 -21.92 -4.41
N VAL A 65 -2.38 -22.74 -4.89
CA VAL A 65 -3.69 -22.32 -5.41
C VAL A 65 -4.76 -23.29 -4.90
N ASN A 66 -5.65 -22.81 -4.05
CA ASN A 66 -6.75 -23.62 -3.50
C ASN A 66 -6.32 -24.98 -2.94
N GLY A 67 -5.22 -25.02 -2.18
CA GLY A 67 -4.70 -26.22 -1.53
C GLY A 67 -3.91 -27.16 -2.45
N LYS A 68 -3.59 -26.75 -3.67
CA LYS A 68 -2.74 -27.47 -4.60
C LYS A 68 -1.49 -26.68 -4.93
N LEU A 69 -0.41 -27.37 -5.28
CA LEU A 69 0.83 -26.74 -5.71
C LEU A 69 0.93 -26.67 -7.23
N TYR A 70 1.42 -25.55 -7.70
CA TYR A 70 1.70 -25.28 -9.11
C TYR A 70 3.09 -24.67 -9.27
N LYS A 71 3.68 -24.83 -10.46
CA LYS A 71 4.91 -24.14 -10.85
C LYS A 71 4.72 -23.31 -12.11
N LEU A 72 5.41 -22.18 -12.21
CA LEU A 72 5.45 -21.33 -13.40
C LEU A 72 6.82 -20.67 -13.55
N ALA A 73 7.16 -20.28 -14.80
CA ALA A 73 8.41 -19.57 -15.07
C ALA A 73 8.43 -18.17 -14.44
N PRO A 74 9.56 -17.73 -13.84
CA PRO A 74 9.64 -16.42 -13.18
C PRO A 74 9.48 -15.22 -14.11
N ASP A 75 9.63 -15.40 -15.41
CA ASP A 75 9.39 -14.36 -16.43
C ASP A 75 7.91 -14.26 -16.85
N GLY A 76 7.05 -15.19 -16.36
CA GLY A 76 5.63 -15.26 -16.70
C GLY A 76 5.32 -15.92 -18.05
N SER A 77 6.33 -16.45 -18.74
CA SER A 77 6.19 -17.01 -20.09
C SER A 77 5.45 -18.36 -20.14
N SER A 78 5.37 -19.06 -19.00
CA SER A 78 4.68 -20.35 -18.94
C SER A 78 3.26 -20.24 -18.40
N ASP A 79 2.44 -21.25 -18.73
CA ASP A 79 1.20 -21.53 -18.00
C ASP A 79 1.51 -22.12 -16.61
N LEU A 80 0.48 -22.19 -15.76
CA LEU A 80 0.55 -22.93 -14.50
C LEU A 80 0.63 -24.42 -14.77
N ILE A 81 1.64 -25.07 -14.20
CA ILE A 81 1.84 -26.53 -14.27
C ILE A 81 1.56 -27.09 -12.88
N GLU A 82 0.53 -27.93 -12.75
CA GLU A 82 0.21 -28.58 -11.47
C GLU A 82 1.35 -29.54 -11.08
N ILE A 83 1.72 -29.52 -9.81
CA ILE A 83 2.61 -30.49 -9.18
C ILE A 83 1.69 -31.49 -8.46
N PRO A 84 1.51 -32.72 -8.98
CA PRO A 84 0.60 -33.68 -8.38
C PRO A 84 1.04 -34.09 -6.97
N THR A 85 0.14 -33.98 -6.01
CA THR A 85 0.38 -34.34 -4.59
C THR A 85 -0.53 -35.48 -4.13
N GLY A 86 -0.91 -36.41 -5.05
CA GLY A 86 -1.72 -37.57 -4.75
C GLY A 86 -3.03 -37.21 -4.04
N ALA A 87 -3.29 -37.85 -2.92
CA ALA A 87 -4.49 -37.60 -2.11
C ALA A 87 -4.42 -36.31 -1.29
N ILE A 88 -3.28 -35.61 -1.24
CA ILE A 88 -3.10 -34.37 -0.48
C ILE A 88 -3.51 -33.18 -1.34
N THR A 89 -4.68 -32.59 -1.04
CA THR A 89 -5.28 -31.48 -1.80
C THR A 89 -5.69 -30.31 -0.90
N GLN A 90 -5.19 -30.31 0.33
CA GLN A 90 -5.46 -29.25 1.32
C GLN A 90 -4.14 -28.69 1.87
N CYS A 91 -3.16 -28.50 0.94
CA CYS A 91 -1.91 -27.83 1.28
C CYS A 91 -2.23 -26.40 1.74
N ASN A 92 -1.62 -26.00 2.84
CA ASN A 92 -1.59 -24.57 3.19
C ASN A 92 -0.47 -23.87 2.40
N ASN A 93 -0.16 -22.63 2.75
CA ASN A 93 0.86 -21.84 2.08
C ASN A 93 2.31 -22.11 2.55
N ASP A 94 2.52 -23.15 3.37
CA ASP A 94 3.86 -23.53 3.87
C ASP A 94 4.40 -24.70 3.04
N HIS A 95 5.27 -24.39 2.08
CA HIS A 95 5.95 -25.38 1.27
C HIS A 95 7.39 -24.93 0.98
N VAL A 96 8.32 -25.87 0.92
CA VAL A 96 9.75 -25.60 0.79
C VAL A 96 10.36 -26.55 -0.24
N VAL A 97 10.92 -26.00 -1.31
CA VAL A 97 11.74 -26.77 -2.26
C VAL A 97 13.10 -27.06 -1.62
N THR A 98 13.55 -28.33 -1.65
CA THR A 98 14.87 -28.69 -1.13
C THR A 98 15.99 -28.06 -1.93
N ALA A 99 17.17 -27.84 -1.28
CA ALA A 99 18.32 -27.18 -1.91
C ALA A 99 18.85 -27.92 -3.16
N ASP A 100 18.60 -29.24 -3.28
CA ASP A 100 18.93 -30.03 -4.46
C ASP A 100 17.84 -29.99 -5.56
N GLY A 101 16.72 -29.29 -5.31
CA GLY A 101 15.61 -29.13 -6.23
C GLY A 101 14.77 -30.39 -6.48
N LYS A 102 14.99 -31.48 -5.74
CA LYS A 102 14.38 -32.78 -6.05
C LYS A 102 13.11 -33.06 -5.27
N TRP A 103 12.90 -32.38 -4.16
CA TRP A 103 11.77 -32.62 -3.26
C TRP A 103 11.11 -31.31 -2.87
N ILE A 104 9.83 -31.41 -2.52
CA ILE A 104 9.09 -30.36 -1.84
C ILE A 104 8.63 -30.91 -0.50
N GLY A 105 8.97 -30.20 0.58
CA GLY A 105 8.27 -30.33 1.85
C GLY A 105 7.04 -29.45 1.83
N LEU A 106 5.93 -29.92 2.36
CA LEU A 106 4.68 -29.16 2.42
C LEU A 106 3.90 -29.45 3.70
N SER A 107 3.09 -28.50 4.13
CA SER A 107 2.10 -28.70 5.18
C SER A 107 0.72 -28.86 4.57
N SER A 108 -0.06 -29.81 5.08
CA SER A 108 -1.44 -30.01 4.63
C SER A 108 -2.32 -30.53 5.74
N ASN A 109 -3.58 -30.10 5.75
CA ASN A 109 -4.59 -30.66 6.61
C ASN A 109 -4.91 -32.10 6.22
N ASP A 110 -5.12 -32.99 7.22
CA ASP A 110 -5.56 -34.34 6.98
C ASP A 110 -7.08 -34.33 6.69
N PRO A 111 -7.51 -34.71 5.48
CA PRO A 111 -8.93 -34.71 5.12
C PRO A 111 -9.80 -35.66 5.96
N ALA A 112 -9.19 -36.66 6.62
CA ALA A 112 -9.88 -37.57 7.53
C ALA A 112 -10.12 -36.95 8.91
N ASN A 113 -9.45 -35.86 9.26
CA ASN A 113 -9.54 -35.24 10.58
C ASN A 113 -9.90 -33.76 10.47
N ARG A 114 -11.18 -33.43 10.60
CA ARG A 114 -11.74 -32.09 10.37
C ARG A 114 -11.37 -31.04 11.44
N GLN A 115 -10.55 -31.36 12.42
CA GLN A 115 -10.20 -30.47 13.52
C GLN A 115 -8.71 -30.13 13.48
N TYR A 116 -8.32 -29.12 12.71
CA TYR A 116 -7.01 -28.41 12.73
C TYR A 116 -5.76 -29.30 12.83
N ASN A 117 -5.66 -30.32 12.00
CA ASN A 117 -4.51 -31.21 11.98
C ASN A 117 -3.70 -31.02 10.71
N SER A 118 -2.88 -29.97 10.67
CA SER A 118 -1.85 -29.85 9.65
C SER A 118 -0.70 -30.80 9.98
N TYR A 119 -0.20 -31.49 8.96
CA TYR A 119 0.96 -32.37 9.04
C TYR A 119 1.97 -32.04 7.95
N VAL A 120 3.24 -32.32 8.22
CA VAL A 120 4.30 -32.14 7.25
C VAL A 120 4.49 -33.38 6.39
N TYR A 121 4.57 -33.16 5.08
CA TYR A 121 4.79 -34.19 4.07
C TYR A 121 6.01 -33.87 3.21
N MET A 122 6.57 -34.88 2.57
CA MET A 122 7.56 -34.76 1.49
C MET A 122 7.00 -35.39 0.22
N VAL A 123 7.13 -34.68 -0.91
CA VAL A 123 6.73 -35.14 -2.26
C VAL A 123 7.89 -34.88 -3.23
N PRO A 124 8.10 -35.74 -4.27
CA PRO A 124 9.05 -35.41 -5.33
C PRO A 124 8.66 -34.10 -6.05
N PHE A 125 9.65 -33.32 -6.50
CA PHE A 125 9.39 -32.03 -7.17
C PHE A 125 8.50 -32.17 -8.41
N GLU A 126 8.61 -33.27 -9.16
CA GLU A 126 7.77 -33.52 -10.32
C GLU A 126 6.40 -34.15 -9.96
N GLY A 127 6.10 -34.23 -8.67
CA GLY A 127 4.87 -34.81 -8.14
C GLY A 127 4.96 -36.31 -7.82
N GLY A 128 3.93 -36.81 -7.16
CA GLY A 128 3.83 -38.20 -6.73
C GLY A 128 3.06 -38.35 -5.43
N GLU A 129 3.15 -39.52 -4.80
CA GLU A 129 2.50 -39.79 -3.50
C GLU A 129 3.30 -39.11 -2.36
N PRO A 130 2.70 -38.18 -1.60
CA PRO A 130 3.35 -37.55 -0.49
C PRO A 130 3.59 -38.50 0.67
N ARG A 131 4.75 -38.41 1.26
CA ARG A 131 5.08 -39.17 2.47
C ARG A 131 4.99 -38.26 3.69
N ARG A 132 4.06 -38.53 4.60
CA ARG A 132 3.93 -37.86 5.89
C ARG A 132 5.18 -38.09 6.73
N ILE A 133 5.70 -37.03 7.37
CA ILE A 133 6.88 -37.11 8.24
C ILE A 133 6.59 -36.81 9.71
N THR A 134 5.71 -35.84 10.02
CA THR A 134 5.34 -35.54 11.41
C THR A 134 4.34 -36.56 11.97
N PRO A 135 4.58 -37.09 13.19
CA PRO A 135 3.65 -38.06 13.80
C PRO A 135 2.39 -37.39 14.33
N GLU A 136 2.51 -36.16 14.83
CA GLU A 136 1.44 -35.38 15.45
C GLU A 136 1.21 -34.06 14.72
N GLY A 137 -0.01 -33.54 14.80
CA GLY A 137 -0.43 -32.22 14.32
C GLY A 137 -0.98 -31.37 15.47
N PRO A 138 -1.11 -30.03 15.28
CA PRO A 138 -0.68 -29.30 14.11
C PRO A 138 0.84 -29.17 13.98
N SER A 139 1.33 -29.19 12.74
CA SER A 139 2.72 -28.96 12.39
C SER A 139 2.79 -28.18 11.07
N TYR A 140 3.53 -27.06 11.04
CA TYR A 140 3.62 -26.14 9.90
C TYR A 140 5.08 -26.00 9.47
N LEU A 141 5.39 -26.45 8.23
CA LEU A 141 6.75 -26.50 7.70
C LEU A 141 7.20 -25.13 7.20
N HIS A 142 8.38 -24.66 7.64
CA HIS A 142 8.98 -23.45 7.09
C HIS A 142 10.42 -23.65 6.61
N GLY A 143 11.11 -24.72 7.01
CA GLY A 143 12.50 -24.91 6.64
C GLY A 143 12.91 -26.36 6.45
N ILE A 144 13.78 -26.58 5.47
CA ILE A 144 14.51 -27.86 5.30
C ILE A 144 16.00 -27.52 5.30
N SER A 145 16.80 -28.27 6.07
CA SER A 145 18.26 -28.05 6.13
C SER A 145 18.89 -28.15 4.74
N PRO A 146 19.95 -27.39 4.43
CA PRO A 146 20.58 -27.40 3.09
C PRO A 146 21.07 -28.77 2.63
N ASP A 147 21.38 -29.70 3.56
CA ASP A 147 21.73 -31.08 3.24
C ASP A 147 20.50 -31.98 3.00
N GLY A 148 19.29 -31.43 3.08
CA GLY A 148 18.03 -32.12 2.85
C GLY A 148 17.65 -33.16 3.90
N LYS A 149 18.28 -33.15 5.10
CA LYS A 149 18.09 -34.22 6.08
C LYS A 149 17.16 -33.87 7.23
N THR A 150 16.97 -32.60 7.54
CA THR A 150 16.19 -32.14 8.72
C THR A 150 15.14 -31.14 8.28
N ALA A 151 13.90 -31.32 8.72
CA ALA A 151 12.82 -30.35 8.61
C ALA A 151 12.73 -29.53 9.89
N ALA A 152 12.51 -28.21 9.77
CA ALA A 152 12.17 -27.31 10.85
C ALA A 152 10.75 -26.76 10.62
N TYR A 153 9.95 -26.74 11.66
CA TYR A 153 8.53 -26.41 11.59
C TYR A 153 8.02 -25.82 12.90
N CYS A 154 6.97 -25.02 12.83
CA CYS A 154 6.18 -24.66 14.02
C CYS A 154 5.27 -25.82 14.38
N ALA A 155 5.16 -26.15 15.66
CA ALA A 155 4.25 -27.18 16.10
C ALA A 155 3.68 -26.90 17.49
N PHE A 156 2.44 -27.38 17.67
CA PHE A 156 1.68 -27.31 18.91
C PHE A 156 1.86 -28.62 19.65
N ARG A 157 2.50 -28.59 20.80
CA ARG A 157 2.81 -29.79 21.57
C ARG A 157 2.56 -29.59 23.05
N GLY A 158 2.39 -30.70 23.75
CA GLY A 158 2.16 -30.74 25.19
C GLY A 158 0.75 -30.35 25.61
N PRO A 159 0.46 -30.36 26.93
CA PRO A 159 -0.90 -30.12 27.45
C PRO A 159 -1.36 -28.66 27.21
N ASP A 160 -0.44 -27.71 27.18
CA ASP A 160 -0.74 -26.27 27.06
C ASP A 160 -0.79 -25.83 25.59
N GLN A 161 -0.51 -26.74 24.65
CA GLN A 161 -0.48 -26.46 23.20
C GLN A 161 0.42 -25.28 22.86
N GLU A 162 1.57 -25.18 23.50
CA GLU A 162 2.56 -24.14 23.19
C GLU A 162 3.07 -24.27 21.75
N GLN A 163 3.26 -23.12 21.13
CA GLN A 163 3.61 -22.98 19.72
C GLN A 163 5.09 -22.66 19.60
N ASP A 164 5.89 -23.68 19.31
CA ASP A 164 7.32 -23.61 19.28
C ASP A 164 7.93 -24.10 17.98
N VAL A 165 9.19 -23.74 17.78
CA VAL A 165 10.02 -24.30 16.71
C VAL A 165 10.51 -25.70 17.11
N TRP A 166 10.22 -26.65 16.23
CA TRP A 166 10.64 -28.05 16.31
C TRP A 166 11.46 -28.45 15.09
N ALA A 167 12.27 -29.49 15.24
CA ALA A 167 13.01 -30.09 14.13
C ALA A 167 12.95 -31.62 14.20
N MET A 168 12.96 -32.26 13.03
CA MET A 168 13.05 -33.73 12.94
C MET A 168 13.69 -34.16 11.63
N PRO A 169 14.22 -35.41 11.54
CA PRO A 169 14.72 -35.95 10.29
C PRO A 169 13.60 -36.05 9.25
N VAL A 170 13.84 -35.60 8.00
CA VAL A 170 12.87 -35.72 6.89
C VAL A 170 12.47 -37.16 6.57
N LYS A 171 13.25 -38.15 7.00
CA LYS A 171 12.92 -39.58 6.88
C LYS A 171 12.00 -40.10 7.97
N GLY A 172 11.62 -39.24 8.92
CA GLY A 172 10.92 -39.60 10.14
C GLY A 172 11.89 -39.90 11.28
N GLY A 173 11.40 -39.88 12.50
CA GLY A 173 12.22 -40.11 13.70
C GLY A 173 11.77 -39.28 14.88
N LYS A 174 12.71 -38.97 15.77
CA LYS A 174 12.42 -38.20 16.98
C LYS A 174 12.33 -36.70 16.66
N GLU A 175 11.25 -36.06 17.12
CA GLU A 175 11.12 -34.61 17.17
C GLU A 175 12.03 -34.02 18.26
N VAL A 176 12.60 -32.87 18.00
CA VAL A 176 13.42 -32.09 18.95
C VAL A 176 12.87 -30.69 19.02
N ARG A 177 12.45 -30.25 20.21
CA ARG A 177 12.04 -28.87 20.49
C ARG A 177 13.28 -27.97 20.47
N LEU A 178 13.28 -26.90 19.71
CA LEU A 178 14.38 -25.94 19.55
C LEU A 178 14.14 -24.64 20.32
N THR A 179 12.90 -24.27 20.56
CA THR A 179 12.51 -23.12 21.38
C THR A 179 11.56 -23.55 22.49
N ASP A 180 11.54 -22.78 23.58
CA ASP A 180 10.73 -23.03 24.77
C ASP A 180 10.36 -21.73 25.52
N ALA A 181 10.47 -20.58 24.84
CA ALA A 181 10.10 -19.29 25.42
C ALA A 181 8.57 -19.14 25.42
N PRO A 182 7.99 -18.45 26.43
CA PRO A 182 6.56 -18.20 26.45
C PRO A 182 6.08 -17.42 25.22
N GLY A 183 4.96 -17.84 24.65
CA GLY A 183 4.33 -17.25 23.47
C GLY A 183 4.67 -17.98 22.18
N LEU A 184 4.27 -17.40 21.06
CA LEU A 184 4.41 -17.99 19.74
C LEU A 184 5.84 -17.82 19.19
N ASP A 185 6.44 -18.93 18.80
CA ASP A 185 7.65 -19.01 17.98
C ASP A 185 7.33 -19.72 16.67
N ASP A 186 7.57 -19.06 15.51
CA ASP A 186 7.14 -19.56 14.21
C ASP A 186 8.14 -19.23 13.09
N GLY A 187 7.84 -19.69 11.87
CA GLY A 187 8.58 -19.36 10.65
C GLY A 187 10.05 -19.80 10.62
N PRO A 188 10.42 -21.02 11.10
CA PRO A 188 11.82 -21.42 11.16
C PRO A 188 12.40 -21.73 9.78
N GLU A 189 13.41 -20.97 9.37
CA GLU A 189 14.12 -21.16 8.10
C GLU A 189 15.62 -21.35 8.32
N TYR A 190 16.19 -22.40 7.71
CA TYR A 190 17.63 -22.63 7.75
C TYR A 190 18.39 -21.61 6.90
N SER A 191 19.52 -21.12 7.43
CA SER A 191 20.48 -20.38 6.60
C SER A 191 21.10 -21.31 5.54
N PRO A 192 21.43 -20.79 4.34
CA PRO A 192 22.03 -21.57 3.25
C PRO A 192 23.32 -22.33 3.63
N ASP A 193 24.06 -21.85 4.61
CA ASP A 193 25.25 -22.55 5.15
C ASP A 193 24.93 -23.60 6.24
N GLY A 194 23.65 -23.75 6.60
CA GLY A 194 23.16 -24.72 7.58
C GLY A 194 23.51 -24.42 9.04
N LYS A 195 24.13 -23.27 9.33
CA LYS A 195 24.63 -22.99 10.69
C LYS A 195 23.57 -22.39 11.60
N HIS A 196 22.60 -21.70 11.03
CA HIS A 196 21.58 -20.97 11.78
C HIS A 196 20.17 -21.34 11.30
N ILE A 197 19.22 -21.05 12.18
CA ILE A 197 17.78 -20.99 11.88
C ILE A 197 17.32 -19.58 12.19
N TRP A 198 16.68 -18.95 11.22
CA TRP A 198 15.94 -17.70 11.38
C TRP A 198 14.51 -18.05 11.72
N PHE A 199 13.88 -17.29 12.61
CA PHE A 199 12.50 -17.52 13.04
C PHE A 199 11.91 -16.22 13.56
N ASN A 200 10.64 -16.20 13.82
CA ASN A 200 9.98 -15.09 14.49
C ASN A 200 9.44 -15.52 15.86
N SER A 201 9.40 -14.57 16.80
CA SER A 201 9.01 -14.81 18.19
C SER A 201 8.35 -13.59 18.81
N VAL A 202 7.29 -13.82 19.58
CA VAL A 202 6.57 -12.77 20.30
C VAL A 202 7.13 -12.50 21.70
N ARG A 203 8.14 -13.25 22.13
CA ARG A 203 8.71 -13.22 23.50
C ARG A 203 9.20 -11.87 24.01
N SER A 204 9.49 -10.92 23.09
CA SER A 204 9.87 -9.53 23.43
C SER A 204 8.66 -8.58 23.52
N GLY A 205 7.42 -9.09 23.51
CA GLY A 205 6.17 -8.32 23.59
C GLY A 205 5.58 -7.94 22.24
N ARG A 206 6.35 -8.05 21.15
CA ARG A 206 5.94 -7.92 19.75
C ARG A 206 6.54 -9.06 18.96
N MET A 207 5.91 -9.42 17.84
CA MET A 207 6.53 -10.37 16.92
C MET A 207 7.76 -9.71 16.28
N GLN A 208 8.91 -10.34 16.48
CA GLN A 208 10.20 -9.88 15.99
C GLN A 208 10.96 -11.03 15.31
N VAL A 209 11.87 -10.69 14.41
CA VAL A 209 12.79 -11.65 13.81
C VAL A 209 13.88 -12.01 14.81
N TRP A 210 14.15 -13.30 14.93
CA TRP A 210 15.19 -13.90 15.76
C TRP A 210 16.06 -14.83 14.93
N ARG A 211 17.23 -15.12 15.44
CA ARG A 211 18.18 -16.10 14.87
C ARG A 211 18.76 -16.97 15.97
N MET A 212 18.89 -18.26 15.72
CA MET A 212 19.54 -19.23 16.60
C MET A 212 20.53 -20.09 15.81
N ARG A 213 21.42 -20.82 16.52
CA ARG A 213 22.16 -21.91 15.89
C ARG A 213 21.20 -23.04 15.47
N ALA A 214 21.58 -23.84 14.46
CA ALA A 214 20.77 -24.96 13.97
C ALA A 214 20.40 -26.00 15.06
N ASN A 215 21.09 -25.98 16.21
CA ASN A 215 20.80 -26.84 17.37
C ASN A 215 19.92 -26.15 18.44
N GLY A 216 19.27 -25.03 18.14
CA GLY A 216 18.40 -24.28 19.05
C GLY A 216 19.11 -23.33 20.03
N LYS A 217 20.44 -23.35 20.10
CA LYS A 217 21.22 -22.51 21.05
C LYS A 217 21.50 -21.12 20.49
N GLN A 218 21.85 -20.17 21.40
CA GLN A 218 22.23 -18.79 21.05
C GLN A 218 21.13 -18.04 20.28
N GLN A 219 19.93 -18.08 20.82
CA GLN A 219 18.78 -17.34 20.30
C GLN A 219 19.00 -15.83 20.49
N THR A 220 18.99 -15.06 19.40
CA THR A 220 19.32 -13.64 19.38
C THR A 220 18.26 -12.89 18.61
N GLN A 221 17.73 -11.82 19.18
CA GLN A 221 16.79 -10.91 18.50
C GLN A 221 17.53 -10.12 17.42
N MET A 222 16.93 -9.99 16.24
CA MET A 222 17.53 -9.38 15.06
C MET A 222 16.79 -8.11 14.61
N THR A 223 15.50 -7.98 14.93
CA THR A 223 14.72 -6.75 14.68
C THR A 223 14.19 -6.17 16.00
N PHE A 224 13.98 -4.84 16.03
CA PHE A 224 13.57 -4.09 17.20
C PHE A 224 12.51 -3.07 16.82
N ASP A 225 11.59 -3.45 15.93
CA ASP A 225 10.50 -2.61 15.47
C ASP A 225 9.60 -2.21 16.65
N LYS A 226 9.21 -0.92 16.69
CA LYS A 226 8.39 -0.36 17.77
C LYS A 226 6.91 -0.30 17.45
N ASP A 227 6.57 -0.34 16.18
CA ASP A 227 5.23 -0.13 15.60
C ASP A 227 4.82 -1.24 14.61
N MET A 228 5.66 -2.28 14.46
CA MET A 228 5.41 -3.37 13.54
C MET A 228 5.60 -4.73 14.21
N ASN A 229 4.85 -5.71 13.73
CA ASN A 229 5.00 -7.13 14.02
C ASN A 229 5.67 -7.81 12.82
N SER A 230 6.88 -8.34 13.01
CA SER A 230 7.79 -8.84 11.96
C SER A 230 7.74 -10.36 11.87
N TRP A 231 7.32 -10.91 10.71
CA TRP A 231 7.02 -12.31 10.48
C TRP A 231 7.82 -12.90 9.33
N PHE A 232 8.03 -14.21 9.33
CA PHE A 232 8.58 -15.03 8.24
C PHE A 232 9.89 -14.47 7.66
N PRO A 233 10.99 -14.54 8.42
CA PRO A 233 12.29 -14.08 7.95
C PRO A 233 12.90 -15.04 6.92
N HIS A 234 13.20 -14.52 5.72
CA HIS A 234 13.79 -15.26 4.61
C HIS A 234 15.20 -14.78 4.31
N ILE A 235 16.16 -15.64 4.59
CA ILE A 235 17.59 -15.36 4.37
C ILE A 235 17.95 -15.54 2.89
N SER A 236 18.69 -14.58 2.32
CA SER A 236 19.17 -14.64 0.94
C SER A 236 20.19 -15.78 0.74
N PRO A 237 20.26 -16.40 -0.46
CA PRO A 237 21.20 -17.48 -0.77
C PRO A 237 22.67 -17.15 -0.47
N ASP A 238 23.08 -15.88 -0.54
CA ASP A 238 24.43 -15.41 -0.21
C ASP A 238 24.66 -15.17 1.29
N ASN A 239 23.70 -15.48 2.17
CA ASN A 239 23.72 -15.27 3.62
C ASN A 239 23.90 -13.81 4.07
N LYS A 240 23.56 -12.81 3.24
CA LYS A 240 23.85 -11.41 3.57
C LYS A 240 22.64 -10.59 3.97
N LYS A 241 21.45 -10.95 3.50
CA LYS A 241 20.23 -10.16 3.66
C LYS A 241 19.08 -11.04 4.14
N VAL A 242 18.17 -10.45 4.91
CA VAL A 242 16.95 -11.10 5.36
C VAL A 242 15.77 -10.21 4.98
N VAL A 243 14.88 -10.72 4.14
CA VAL A 243 13.58 -10.09 3.86
C VAL A 243 12.52 -10.72 4.76
N TYR A 244 11.57 -9.92 5.22
CA TYR A 244 10.46 -10.37 6.06
C TYR A 244 9.22 -9.52 5.83
N ILE A 245 8.04 -10.05 6.17
CA ILE A 245 6.80 -9.30 6.14
C ILE A 245 6.53 -8.67 7.51
N ALA A 246 6.07 -7.43 7.51
CA ALA A 246 5.77 -6.67 8.71
C ALA A 246 4.34 -6.13 8.69
N TYR A 247 3.62 -6.35 9.78
CA TYR A 247 2.25 -5.91 10.00
C TYR A 247 2.24 -4.70 10.94
N HIS A 248 1.40 -3.73 10.67
CA HIS A 248 1.20 -2.62 11.60
C HIS A 248 0.56 -3.10 12.91
N ASP A 249 1.11 -2.68 14.05
CA ASP A 249 0.66 -3.12 15.37
C ASP A 249 -0.77 -2.68 15.73
N TYR A 250 -1.26 -1.65 15.06
CA TYR A 250 -2.65 -1.18 15.21
C TYR A 250 -3.66 -2.01 14.40
N GLU A 251 -3.21 -2.91 13.50
CA GLU A 251 -4.10 -3.73 12.67
C GLU A 251 -4.26 -5.15 13.20
N VAL A 252 -3.21 -5.72 13.81
CA VAL A 252 -3.22 -7.09 14.32
C VAL A 252 -2.52 -7.21 15.67
N ALA A 253 -2.94 -8.19 16.47
CA ALA A 253 -2.25 -8.58 17.69
C ALA A 253 -0.84 -9.11 17.35
N PRO A 254 0.13 -9.02 18.28
CA PRO A 254 1.51 -9.45 18.05
C PRO A 254 1.67 -10.90 17.57
N ASP A 255 0.77 -11.79 17.97
CA ASP A 255 0.73 -13.21 17.65
C ASP A 255 -0.20 -13.58 16.50
N SER A 256 -0.59 -12.58 15.68
CA SER A 256 -1.51 -12.76 14.56
C SER A 256 -0.89 -12.29 13.25
N HIS A 257 -1.13 -13.03 12.17
CA HIS A 257 -0.69 -12.74 10.81
C HIS A 257 -1.76 -13.14 9.78
N ILE A 258 -2.77 -12.30 9.64
CA ILE A 258 -3.89 -12.56 8.74
C ILE A 258 -3.65 -12.00 7.34
N ALA A 259 -4.45 -12.45 6.36
CA ALA A 259 -4.46 -11.91 5.00
C ALA A 259 -5.28 -10.61 4.90
N ASP A 260 -5.21 -9.97 3.75
CA ASP A 260 -6.03 -8.82 3.34
C ASP A 260 -5.80 -7.56 4.21
N LEU A 261 -4.53 -7.29 4.50
CA LEU A 261 -4.09 -6.09 5.22
C LEU A 261 -3.06 -5.29 4.42
N ASN A 262 -2.86 -4.03 4.83
CA ASN A 262 -1.72 -3.26 4.36
C ASN A 262 -0.49 -3.64 5.17
N VAL A 263 0.48 -4.24 4.49
CA VAL A 263 1.70 -4.78 5.09
C VAL A 263 2.93 -4.25 4.37
N GLN A 264 4.10 -4.44 4.97
CA GLN A 264 5.36 -4.05 4.38
C GLN A 264 6.28 -5.26 4.19
N LEU A 265 7.00 -5.31 3.08
CA LEU A 265 8.22 -6.10 3.01
C LEU A 265 9.39 -5.23 3.45
N ARG A 266 10.10 -5.72 4.45
CA ARG A 266 11.26 -5.06 5.04
C ARG A 266 12.49 -5.94 4.89
N MET A 267 13.66 -5.32 4.91
CA MET A 267 14.93 -6.02 4.80
C MET A 267 15.93 -5.53 5.84
N ILE A 268 16.68 -6.45 6.43
CA ILE A 268 17.85 -6.16 7.26
C ILE A 268 19.09 -6.88 6.74
N PRO A 269 20.31 -6.39 7.02
CA PRO A 269 21.52 -7.19 6.89
C PRO A 269 21.44 -8.45 7.79
N ALA A 270 21.99 -9.58 7.35
CA ALA A 270 22.03 -10.81 8.16
C ALA A 270 22.86 -10.67 9.46
N THR A 271 23.62 -9.59 9.59
CA THR A 271 24.32 -9.20 10.82
C THR A 271 23.46 -8.41 11.80
N GLY A 272 22.24 -8.07 11.43
CA GLY A 272 21.36 -7.12 12.12
C GLY A 272 21.58 -5.68 11.64
N GLY A 273 20.67 -4.79 11.98
CA GLY A 273 20.71 -3.37 11.62
C GLY A 273 19.29 -2.79 11.51
N GLU A 274 19.21 -1.51 11.12
CA GLU A 274 17.93 -0.83 10.92
C GLU A 274 17.18 -1.42 9.71
N PRO A 275 15.88 -1.67 9.85
CA PRO A 275 15.06 -2.18 8.76
C PRO A 275 14.90 -1.17 7.62
N GLU A 276 15.06 -1.61 6.39
CA GLU A 276 14.72 -0.88 5.19
C GLU A 276 13.34 -1.34 4.68
N VAL A 277 12.41 -0.41 4.47
CA VAL A 277 11.12 -0.70 3.80
C VAL A 277 11.36 -0.81 2.30
N LEU A 278 11.03 -1.96 1.72
CA LEU A 278 11.16 -2.23 0.28
C LEU A 278 9.83 -2.04 -0.45
N VAL A 279 8.75 -2.58 0.11
CA VAL A 279 7.41 -2.56 -0.51
C VAL A 279 6.36 -2.31 0.57
N ASP A 280 5.40 -1.44 0.29
CA ASP A 280 4.18 -1.26 1.08
C ASP A 280 2.99 -1.66 0.18
N PHE A 281 2.15 -2.62 0.59
CA PHE A 281 1.18 -3.24 -0.31
C PHE A 281 0.02 -3.89 0.45
N PHE A 282 -1.06 -4.18 -0.27
CA PHE A 282 -2.17 -4.98 0.26
C PHE A 282 -1.88 -6.47 0.09
N GLY A 283 -1.71 -7.17 1.21
CA GLY A 283 -1.23 -8.54 1.24
C GLY A 283 -1.47 -9.21 2.61
N GLY A 284 -0.43 -9.79 3.17
CA GLY A 284 -0.47 -10.46 4.47
C GLY A 284 -0.15 -11.94 4.37
N GLN A 285 -0.87 -12.78 5.12
CA GLN A 285 -0.75 -14.23 5.03
C GLN A 285 -0.87 -14.69 3.56
N GLY A 286 0.02 -15.56 3.12
CA GLY A 286 0.12 -16.02 1.73
C GLY A 286 1.02 -15.17 0.83
N SER A 287 1.37 -13.95 1.22
CA SER A 287 2.18 -13.07 0.37
C SER A 287 3.64 -13.54 0.23
N ILE A 288 4.28 -13.94 1.33
CA ILE A 288 5.68 -14.38 1.38
C ILE A 288 5.92 -15.30 2.60
N ASN A 289 5.18 -16.38 2.71
CA ASN A 289 5.29 -17.31 3.83
C ASN A 289 6.50 -18.23 3.77
N VAL A 290 7.11 -18.34 2.60
CA VAL A 290 8.24 -19.24 2.32
C VAL A 290 9.35 -18.48 1.60
N ASN A 291 10.56 -19.01 1.62
CA ASN A 291 11.70 -18.38 0.97
C ASN A 291 11.49 -18.24 -0.53
N SER A 292 11.46 -17.02 -1.00
CA SER A 292 11.20 -16.67 -2.40
C SER A 292 12.34 -15.90 -3.06
N TRP A 293 13.54 -15.94 -2.48
CA TRP A 293 14.74 -15.36 -3.08
C TRP A 293 15.13 -16.06 -4.38
N SER A 294 15.50 -15.27 -5.38
CA SER A 294 16.20 -15.78 -6.57
C SER A 294 17.58 -16.33 -6.19
N PRO A 295 18.08 -17.36 -6.90
CA PRO A 295 19.37 -17.95 -6.57
C PRO A 295 20.57 -16.98 -6.58
N ASP A 296 20.47 -15.89 -7.33
CA ASP A 296 21.49 -14.84 -7.42
C ASP A 296 21.45 -13.83 -6.25
N SER A 297 20.48 -13.96 -5.33
CA SER A 297 20.30 -13.05 -4.18
C SER A 297 20.02 -11.59 -4.56
N GLN A 298 19.53 -11.34 -5.78
CA GLN A 298 19.23 -9.99 -6.28
C GLN A 298 17.73 -9.69 -6.31
N ARG A 299 16.88 -10.72 -6.32
CA ARG A 299 15.43 -10.58 -6.46
C ARG A 299 14.72 -11.51 -5.48
N PHE A 300 13.49 -11.16 -5.16
CA PHE A 300 12.58 -12.07 -4.47
C PHE A 300 11.16 -11.93 -5.04
N ALA A 301 10.37 -13.00 -4.97
CA ALA A 301 8.98 -13.01 -5.39
C ALA A 301 8.05 -12.80 -4.19
N TYR A 302 6.90 -12.19 -4.42
CA TYR A 302 5.83 -12.05 -3.44
C TYR A 302 4.47 -11.95 -4.14
N VAL A 303 3.39 -12.07 -3.39
CA VAL A 303 2.02 -11.91 -3.91
C VAL A 303 1.36 -10.71 -3.23
N SER A 304 0.80 -9.82 -4.04
CA SER A 304 -0.12 -8.78 -3.58
C SER A 304 -1.55 -9.10 -3.99
N TYR A 305 -2.52 -8.65 -3.19
CA TYR A 305 -3.94 -8.93 -3.40
C TYR A 305 -4.71 -7.70 -3.89
N ARG A 306 -5.87 -7.93 -4.51
CA ARG A 306 -6.79 -6.89 -4.96
C ARG A 306 -8.22 -7.29 -4.65
N LEU A 307 -9.04 -6.28 -4.35
CA LEU A 307 -10.49 -6.45 -4.24
C LEU A 307 -11.11 -6.39 -5.63
N ALA A 308 -12.27 -7.04 -5.82
CA ALA A 308 -13.04 -6.96 -7.07
C ALA A 308 -13.31 -5.52 -7.49
N ASP A 309 -13.67 -4.67 -6.52
CA ASP A 309 -13.94 -3.26 -6.77
C ASP A 309 -12.71 -2.48 -7.30
N GLU A 310 -11.49 -2.91 -6.98
CA GLU A 310 -10.25 -2.29 -7.47
C GLU A 310 -9.94 -2.67 -8.93
N MET A 311 -10.47 -3.80 -9.40
CA MET A 311 -10.25 -4.31 -10.74
C MET A 311 -11.20 -3.71 -11.79
N THR A 312 -12.30 -3.10 -11.35
CA THR A 312 -13.20 -2.41 -12.28
C THR A 312 -12.65 -1.03 -12.62
N ALA A 313 -12.60 -0.68 -13.91
CA ALA A 313 -12.23 0.67 -14.31
C ALA A 313 -13.22 1.69 -13.72
N PRO A 314 -12.75 2.82 -13.18
CA PRO A 314 -13.64 3.86 -12.69
C PRO A 314 -14.46 4.41 -13.86
N LYS A 315 -15.74 4.72 -13.61
CA LYS A 315 -16.65 5.28 -14.61
C LYS A 315 -16.30 6.73 -14.98
N ARG A 316 -15.49 7.39 -14.17
CA ARG A 316 -14.99 8.76 -14.37
C ARG A 316 -13.54 8.84 -13.95
N ASP A 317 -12.80 9.80 -14.49
CA ASP A 317 -11.46 10.08 -14.03
C ASP A 317 -11.47 10.47 -12.53
N MET A 318 -10.71 9.72 -11.73
CA MET A 318 -10.45 10.00 -10.32
C MET A 318 -9.03 10.56 -10.19
N ALA A 319 -8.92 11.84 -9.92
CA ALA A 319 -7.62 12.43 -9.68
C ALA A 319 -7.26 12.39 -8.18
N VAL A 320 -5.96 12.36 -7.89
CA VAL A 320 -5.41 12.47 -6.54
C VAL A 320 -4.49 13.68 -6.44
N GLN A 321 -4.64 14.46 -5.36
CA GLN A 321 -3.71 15.54 -5.04
C GLN A 321 -2.39 14.96 -4.50
N LEU A 322 -1.26 15.21 -5.18
CA LEU A 322 0.04 14.64 -4.78
C LEU A 322 0.59 15.23 -3.48
N TYR A 323 0.03 16.34 -2.98
CA TYR A 323 0.30 16.82 -1.62
C TYR A 323 -0.07 15.78 -0.54
N SER A 324 -1.05 14.93 -0.80
CA SER A 324 -1.42 13.81 0.07
C SER A 324 -0.24 12.89 0.37
N VAL A 325 0.62 12.68 -0.59
CA VAL A 325 1.81 11.80 -0.47
C VAL A 325 3.13 12.58 -0.36
N ARG A 326 3.07 13.86 0.06
CA ARG A 326 4.25 14.74 0.18
C ARG A 326 5.38 14.21 1.06
N THR A 327 5.06 13.39 2.06
CA THR A 327 6.07 12.75 2.92
C THR A 327 6.86 11.66 2.22
N LEU A 328 6.34 11.14 1.11
CA LEU A 328 6.93 10.06 0.32
C LEU A 328 7.65 10.57 -0.94
N ILE A 329 7.09 11.59 -1.61
CA ILE A 329 7.59 12.12 -2.90
C ILE A 329 7.62 13.65 -2.98
N GLY A 330 7.56 14.37 -1.86
CA GLY A 330 7.43 15.84 -1.85
C GLY A 330 8.74 16.61 -2.05
N SER A 331 9.92 15.98 -1.95
CA SER A 331 11.20 16.60 -2.28
C SER A 331 11.82 15.99 -3.54
N PRO A 332 12.76 16.69 -4.22
CA PRO A 332 13.47 16.14 -5.37
C PRO A 332 14.11 14.77 -5.10
N GLU A 333 14.75 14.60 -3.94
CA GLU A 333 15.42 13.35 -3.55
C GLU A 333 14.40 12.25 -3.25
N GLN A 334 13.30 12.57 -2.57
CA GLN A 334 12.22 11.62 -2.31
C GLN A 334 11.54 11.21 -3.62
N PHE A 335 11.25 12.17 -4.50
CA PHE A 335 10.63 11.88 -5.78
C PHE A 335 11.52 10.98 -6.63
N ALA A 336 12.80 11.31 -6.79
CA ALA A 336 13.75 10.51 -7.57
C ALA A 336 13.82 9.04 -7.08
N ARG A 337 13.68 8.83 -5.77
CA ARG A 337 13.77 7.49 -5.16
C ARG A 337 12.44 6.72 -5.18
N ASN A 338 11.32 7.39 -4.97
CA ASN A 338 10.07 6.73 -4.59
C ASN A 338 8.94 6.89 -5.63
N HIS A 339 9.08 7.73 -6.66
CA HIS A 339 7.94 8.09 -7.53
C HIS A 339 7.33 6.89 -8.26
N GLU A 340 8.15 5.99 -8.81
CA GLU A 340 7.66 4.80 -9.52
C GLU A 340 6.78 3.96 -8.60
N TYR A 341 7.24 3.73 -7.38
CA TYR A 341 6.50 2.99 -6.37
C TYR A 341 5.20 3.69 -5.97
N VAL A 342 5.29 4.96 -5.52
CA VAL A 342 4.13 5.68 -4.97
C VAL A 342 3.07 5.93 -6.05
N LEU A 343 3.48 6.42 -7.23
CA LEU A 343 2.54 6.69 -8.32
C LEU A 343 1.94 5.39 -8.87
N GLY A 344 2.73 4.33 -8.97
CA GLY A 344 2.23 3.00 -9.35
C GLY A 344 1.20 2.46 -8.37
N ARG A 345 1.38 2.64 -7.06
CA ARG A 345 0.36 2.28 -6.05
C ARG A 345 -0.92 3.10 -6.20
N LEU A 346 -0.82 4.39 -6.43
CA LEU A 346 -1.99 5.23 -6.68
C LEU A 346 -2.78 4.76 -7.91
N ALA A 347 -2.11 4.46 -9.01
CA ALA A 347 -2.75 3.89 -10.20
C ALA A 347 -3.43 2.54 -9.91
N GLN A 348 -2.79 1.64 -9.16
CA GLN A 348 -3.36 0.34 -8.75
C GLN A 348 -4.61 0.49 -7.88
N MET A 349 -4.70 1.54 -7.05
CA MET A 349 -5.91 1.86 -6.27
C MET A 349 -7.05 2.38 -7.15
N GLY A 350 -6.79 2.68 -8.44
CA GLY A 350 -7.76 3.14 -9.41
C GLY A 350 -7.81 4.64 -9.61
N TYR A 351 -6.86 5.38 -9.08
CA TYR A 351 -6.66 6.76 -9.51
C TYR A 351 -6.19 6.77 -10.97
N THR A 352 -6.78 7.66 -11.78
CA THR A 352 -6.49 7.76 -13.21
C THR A 352 -5.70 9.02 -13.56
N ALA A 353 -5.65 9.97 -12.64
CA ALA A 353 -5.00 11.25 -12.84
C ALA A 353 -4.40 11.80 -11.53
N ALA A 354 -3.50 12.75 -11.67
CA ALA A 354 -2.85 13.44 -10.56
C ALA A 354 -2.99 14.96 -10.68
N GLU A 355 -3.14 15.61 -9.54
CA GLU A 355 -2.91 17.05 -9.39
C GLU A 355 -1.51 17.27 -8.84
N ALA A 356 -0.66 17.95 -9.61
CA ALA A 356 0.74 18.17 -9.32
C ALA A 356 0.93 19.24 -8.22
N VAL A 357 2.04 19.10 -7.49
CA VAL A 357 2.57 20.09 -6.55
C VAL A 357 4.09 20.22 -6.72
N GLY A 358 4.71 21.18 -6.04
CA GLY A 358 6.17 21.32 -6.03
C GLY A 358 6.74 21.94 -7.30
N TYR A 359 5.95 22.82 -7.96
CA TYR A 359 6.48 23.71 -8.98
C TYR A 359 7.40 24.77 -8.36
N ASP A 360 8.61 24.87 -8.88
CA ASP A 360 9.58 25.90 -8.51
C ASP A 360 10.49 26.20 -9.70
N ASP A 361 10.61 27.47 -10.06
CA ASP A 361 11.49 28.02 -11.12
C ASP A 361 11.56 27.15 -12.39
N GLY A 362 10.38 26.88 -12.99
CA GLY A 362 10.26 26.14 -14.24
C GLY A 362 10.39 24.61 -14.12
N LYS A 363 10.50 24.07 -12.91
CA LYS A 363 10.65 22.64 -12.60
C LYS A 363 9.53 22.13 -11.70
N PHE A 364 9.29 20.84 -11.71
CA PHE A 364 8.40 20.12 -10.81
C PHE A 364 9.23 19.14 -9.98
N VAL A 365 9.26 19.31 -8.68
CA VAL A 365 10.10 18.53 -7.75
C VAL A 365 11.53 18.31 -8.26
N GLY A 366 12.11 19.37 -8.85
CA GLY A 366 13.46 19.37 -9.41
C GLY A 366 13.60 18.85 -10.85
N LEU A 367 12.56 18.27 -11.45
CA LEU A 367 12.55 17.74 -12.81
C LEU A 367 12.11 18.78 -13.85
N SER A 368 12.60 18.65 -15.08
CA SER A 368 12.03 19.39 -16.20
C SER A 368 10.57 19.00 -16.45
N PRO A 369 9.75 19.89 -17.04
CA PRO A 369 8.34 19.60 -17.33
C PRO A 369 8.11 18.28 -18.09
N ALA A 370 8.94 18.00 -19.10
CA ALA A 370 8.85 16.77 -19.89
C ALA A 370 9.23 15.52 -19.08
N ALA A 371 10.26 15.59 -18.23
CA ALA A 371 10.68 14.48 -17.39
C ALA A 371 9.64 14.18 -16.29
N TYR A 372 9.06 15.22 -15.68
CA TYR A 372 8.00 15.06 -14.69
C TYR A 372 6.75 14.41 -15.30
N ARG A 373 6.33 14.89 -16.48
CA ARG A 373 5.23 14.29 -17.23
C ARG A 373 5.48 12.81 -17.51
N ALA A 374 6.67 12.47 -18.03
CA ALA A 374 7.02 11.09 -18.33
C ALA A 374 6.97 10.19 -17.08
N ALA A 375 7.45 10.69 -15.94
CA ALA A 375 7.41 9.96 -14.68
C ALA A 375 5.97 9.66 -14.22
N VAL A 376 5.06 10.63 -14.33
CA VAL A 376 3.65 10.43 -13.94
C VAL A 376 2.92 9.52 -14.94
N GLU A 377 3.12 9.73 -16.24
CA GLU A 377 2.46 8.93 -17.29
C GLU A 377 2.97 7.48 -17.32
N SER A 378 4.24 7.22 -17.02
CA SER A 378 4.79 5.86 -16.93
C SER A 378 4.15 5.02 -15.82
N ALA A 379 3.64 5.67 -14.76
CA ALA A 379 2.90 5.01 -13.70
C ALA A 379 1.41 4.77 -14.03
N GLY A 380 0.94 5.18 -15.23
CA GLY A 380 -0.44 5.03 -15.66
C GLY A 380 -1.37 6.18 -15.26
N LEU A 381 -0.84 7.30 -14.76
CA LEU A 381 -1.61 8.47 -14.35
C LEU A 381 -1.53 9.59 -15.40
N LYS A 382 -2.61 10.33 -15.61
CA LYS A 382 -2.61 11.58 -16.39
C LYS A 382 -2.26 12.76 -15.48
N LEU A 383 -1.57 13.77 -16.00
CA LEU A 383 -1.49 15.08 -15.33
C LEU A 383 -2.76 15.88 -15.61
N LEU A 384 -3.65 16.02 -14.62
CA LEU A 384 -4.90 16.76 -14.75
C LEU A 384 -4.72 18.24 -14.44
N SER A 385 -4.12 18.55 -13.30
CA SER A 385 -4.00 19.89 -12.76
C SER A 385 -2.72 20.08 -11.97
N SER A 386 -2.45 21.30 -11.56
CA SER A 386 -1.33 21.64 -10.70
C SER A 386 -1.67 22.76 -9.73
N HIS A 387 -1.30 22.59 -8.47
CA HIS A 387 -1.37 23.63 -7.44
C HIS A 387 -0.09 24.47 -7.45
N VAL A 388 -0.28 25.78 -7.56
CA VAL A 388 0.78 26.80 -7.47
C VAL A 388 0.23 28.01 -6.74
N SER A 389 1.05 28.68 -5.94
CA SER A 389 0.65 29.93 -5.30
C SER A 389 1.64 31.05 -5.59
N HIS A 390 1.11 32.15 -6.12
CA HIS A 390 1.84 33.40 -6.23
C HIS A 390 0.88 34.56 -6.01
N THR A 391 1.00 35.21 -4.85
CA THR A 391 0.11 36.30 -4.44
C THR A 391 0.77 37.66 -4.65
N PRO A 392 0.00 38.71 -5.00
CA PRO A 392 0.51 40.06 -4.99
C PRO A 392 1.01 40.46 -3.60
N THR A 393 2.01 41.28 -3.56
CA THR A 393 2.47 41.93 -2.31
C THR A 393 1.39 42.89 -1.78
N PRO A 394 1.40 43.24 -0.49
CA PRO A 394 0.49 44.25 0.06
C PRO A 394 0.56 45.61 -0.68
N GLN A 395 1.73 45.96 -1.21
CA GLN A 395 1.91 47.20 -1.98
C GLN A 395 1.22 47.12 -3.34
N GLU A 396 1.34 45.96 -4.06
CA GLU A 396 0.67 45.74 -5.33
C GLU A 396 -0.86 45.69 -5.17
N LEU A 397 -1.36 45.09 -4.07
CA LEU A 397 -2.76 45.11 -3.72
C LEU A 397 -3.28 46.54 -3.41
N ALA A 398 -2.47 47.34 -2.76
CA ALA A 398 -2.87 48.73 -2.44
C ALA A 398 -2.84 49.64 -3.66
N SER A 399 -1.89 49.46 -4.57
CA SER A 399 -1.74 50.29 -5.78
C SER A 399 -2.62 49.82 -6.95
N GLY A 400 -2.97 48.52 -6.98
CA GLY A 400 -3.60 47.86 -8.15
C GLY A 400 -2.66 47.67 -9.34
N ASP A 401 -1.35 47.92 -9.18
CA ASP A 401 -0.35 47.61 -10.20
C ASP A 401 0.23 46.23 -9.97
N PHE A 402 -0.17 45.27 -10.79
CA PHE A 402 0.23 43.88 -10.73
C PHE A 402 1.30 43.50 -11.75
N SER A 403 1.93 44.48 -12.40
CA SER A 403 2.88 44.21 -13.50
C SER A 403 3.95 43.19 -13.14
N LYS A 404 4.52 43.30 -11.91
CA LYS A 404 5.55 42.40 -11.42
C LYS A 404 4.98 41.01 -11.06
N ALA A 405 3.91 40.98 -10.29
CA ALA A 405 3.25 39.71 -9.92
C ALA A 405 2.75 38.96 -11.15
N LEU A 406 2.22 39.66 -12.17
CA LEU A 406 1.76 39.03 -13.42
C LEU A 406 2.92 38.51 -14.29
N ALA A 407 4.09 39.15 -14.25
CA ALA A 407 5.27 38.68 -14.98
C ALA A 407 5.78 37.33 -14.45
N TRP A 408 5.61 37.05 -13.16
CA TRP A 408 5.99 35.77 -12.56
C TRP A 408 5.23 34.57 -13.17
N TRP A 409 3.98 34.79 -13.61
CA TRP A 409 3.18 33.72 -14.20
C TRP A 409 3.64 33.30 -15.60
N ASP A 410 4.40 34.13 -16.34
CA ASP A 410 4.82 33.78 -17.71
C ASP A 410 5.67 32.50 -17.79
N PRO A 411 6.78 32.37 -17.05
CA PRO A 411 7.55 31.14 -17.02
C PRO A 411 6.77 29.98 -16.38
N CYS A 412 5.92 30.24 -15.38
CA CYS A 412 5.07 29.24 -14.77
C CYS A 412 4.09 28.61 -15.79
N ILE A 413 3.35 29.46 -16.50
CA ILE A 413 2.41 29.02 -17.56
C ILE A 413 3.14 28.25 -18.67
N ALA A 414 4.32 28.72 -19.08
CA ALA A 414 5.13 28.04 -20.10
C ALA A 414 5.56 26.64 -19.66
N ALA A 415 6.00 26.48 -18.40
CA ALA A 415 6.38 25.18 -17.85
C ALA A 415 5.19 24.21 -17.75
N HIS A 416 4.01 24.69 -17.29
CA HIS A 416 2.81 23.86 -17.21
C HIS A 416 2.31 23.43 -18.59
N LYS A 417 2.38 24.33 -19.59
CA LYS A 417 2.08 23.97 -20.97
C LYS A 417 3.05 22.92 -21.52
N ALA A 418 4.34 23.03 -21.22
CA ALA A 418 5.35 22.05 -21.62
C ALA A 418 5.15 20.68 -20.93
N ALA A 419 4.67 20.67 -19.68
CA ALA A 419 4.27 19.46 -18.99
C ALA A 419 2.94 18.87 -19.48
N GLY A 420 2.18 19.60 -20.34
CA GLY A 420 0.87 19.17 -20.83
C GLY A 420 -0.24 19.24 -19.79
N ILE A 421 -0.09 20.07 -18.76
CA ILE A 421 -1.07 20.24 -17.68
C ILE A 421 -2.18 21.20 -18.15
N PRO A 422 -3.43 20.73 -18.26
CA PRO A 422 -4.52 21.57 -18.79
C PRO A 422 -5.13 22.54 -17.77
N TYR A 423 -4.98 22.29 -16.46
CA TYR A 423 -5.53 23.12 -15.40
C TYR A 423 -4.41 23.62 -14.46
N LEU A 424 -4.35 24.93 -14.27
CA LEU A 424 -3.43 25.57 -13.33
C LEU A 424 -4.25 26.26 -12.23
N VAL A 425 -4.03 25.87 -10.99
CA VAL A 425 -4.84 26.31 -9.86
C VAL A 425 -4.00 27.07 -8.85
N MET A 426 -4.40 28.30 -8.52
CA MET A 426 -3.84 29.02 -7.40
C MET A 426 -4.38 28.41 -6.10
N SER A 427 -3.49 27.78 -5.35
CA SER A 427 -3.88 26.92 -4.22
C SER A 427 -4.04 27.66 -2.89
N TRP A 428 -3.60 28.89 -2.77
CA TRP A 428 -3.71 29.64 -1.52
C TRP A 428 -3.48 31.14 -1.72
N SER A 429 -4.17 31.94 -0.92
CA SER A 429 -3.84 33.35 -0.66
C SER A 429 -4.05 33.67 0.81
N GLN A 430 -3.35 34.72 1.31
CA GLN A 430 -3.55 35.20 2.67
C GLN A 430 -4.99 35.72 2.86
N PRO A 431 -5.54 35.63 4.09
CA PRO A 431 -6.82 36.27 4.43
C PRO A 431 -6.78 37.79 4.19
N LEU A 432 -7.72 38.29 3.41
CA LEU A 432 -7.84 39.71 3.09
C LEU A 432 -8.74 40.41 4.12
N GLN A 433 -8.36 41.64 4.49
CA GLN A 433 -8.91 42.33 5.64
C GLN A 433 -10.01 43.36 5.30
N SER A 434 -10.30 43.56 4.01
CA SER A 434 -11.36 44.46 3.55
C SER A 434 -11.95 44.01 2.20
N LYS A 435 -13.18 44.41 1.96
CA LYS A 435 -13.83 44.19 0.65
C LYS A 435 -13.01 44.82 -0.49
N SER A 436 -12.42 45.97 -0.29
CA SER A 436 -11.55 46.64 -1.30
C SER A 436 -10.38 45.73 -1.70
N GLN A 437 -9.68 45.13 -0.74
CA GLN A 437 -8.59 44.20 -1.03
C GLN A 437 -9.09 42.95 -1.79
N MET A 438 -10.26 42.43 -1.41
CA MET A 438 -10.85 41.25 -2.09
C MET A 438 -11.21 41.57 -3.55
N THR A 439 -11.81 42.73 -3.79
CA THR A 439 -12.15 43.17 -5.15
C THR A 439 -10.89 43.39 -5.99
N THR A 440 -9.85 43.99 -5.41
CA THR A 440 -8.55 44.20 -6.08
C THR A 440 -7.86 42.86 -6.38
N MET A 441 -7.94 41.90 -5.46
CA MET A 441 -7.42 40.55 -5.67
C MET A 441 -8.20 39.83 -6.79
N ALA A 442 -9.51 40.00 -6.89
CA ALA A 442 -10.29 39.43 -7.98
C ALA A 442 -9.86 39.96 -9.36
N VAL A 443 -9.50 41.25 -9.48
CA VAL A 443 -8.92 41.81 -10.71
C VAL A 443 -7.59 41.15 -11.08
N TYR A 444 -6.72 40.91 -10.09
CA TYR A 444 -5.48 40.16 -10.30
C TYR A 444 -5.74 38.73 -10.78
N LEU A 445 -6.64 37.98 -10.10
CA LEU A 445 -7.00 36.61 -10.47
C LEU A 445 -7.60 36.53 -11.89
N ASP A 446 -8.46 37.49 -12.27
CA ASP A 446 -9.00 37.56 -13.64
C ASP A 446 -7.91 37.79 -14.68
N ALA A 447 -6.93 38.64 -14.37
CA ALA A 447 -5.78 38.92 -15.25
C ALA A 447 -4.86 37.67 -15.40
N VAL A 448 -4.58 36.94 -14.31
CA VAL A 448 -3.84 35.66 -14.37
C VAL A 448 -4.60 34.66 -15.23
N GLY A 449 -5.90 34.53 -15.01
CA GLY A 449 -6.77 33.65 -15.80
C GLY A 449 -6.77 34.00 -17.29
N ALA A 450 -6.77 35.27 -17.64
CA ALA A 450 -6.66 35.72 -19.04
C ALA A 450 -5.33 35.30 -19.68
N LYS A 451 -4.19 35.39 -18.93
CA LYS A 451 -2.88 34.92 -19.41
C LYS A 451 -2.88 33.40 -19.62
N CYS A 452 -3.41 32.63 -18.66
CA CYS A 452 -3.53 31.17 -18.77
C CYS A 452 -4.39 30.77 -19.98
N ARG A 453 -5.54 31.42 -20.15
CA ARG A 453 -6.46 31.18 -21.30
C ARG A 453 -5.76 31.45 -22.64
N ALA A 454 -4.99 32.53 -22.75
CA ALA A 454 -4.21 32.84 -23.96
C ALA A 454 -3.17 31.76 -24.28
N ALA A 455 -2.65 31.06 -23.27
CA ALA A 455 -1.76 29.92 -23.42
C ALA A 455 -2.48 28.58 -23.66
N GLY A 456 -3.81 28.54 -23.57
CA GLY A 456 -4.61 27.33 -23.71
C GLY A 456 -4.74 26.51 -22.41
N ILE A 457 -4.49 27.15 -21.24
CA ILE A 457 -4.60 26.54 -19.91
C ILE A 457 -5.80 27.15 -19.20
N ARG A 458 -6.59 26.33 -18.50
CA ARG A 458 -7.67 26.79 -17.63
C ARG A 458 -7.09 27.16 -16.26
N PHE A 459 -7.42 28.37 -15.78
CA PHE A 459 -7.02 28.83 -14.46
C PHE A 459 -8.14 28.69 -13.44
N GLY A 460 -7.79 28.28 -12.22
CA GLY A 460 -8.71 28.14 -11.10
C GLY A 460 -8.15 28.70 -9.80
N TYR A 461 -9.04 28.89 -8.83
CA TYR A 461 -8.69 29.24 -7.46
C TYR A 461 -9.22 28.17 -6.51
N HIS A 462 -8.34 27.59 -5.68
CA HIS A 462 -8.68 26.60 -4.66
C HIS A 462 -8.98 27.30 -3.34
N SER A 463 -10.10 26.93 -2.70
CA SER A 463 -10.55 27.54 -1.46
C SER A 463 -10.30 26.65 -0.24
N HIS A 464 -9.95 27.31 0.87
CA HIS A 464 -9.96 26.76 2.22
C HIS A 464 -11.15 27.33 3.02
N SER A 465 -11.08 27.26 4.35
CA SER A 465 -12.16 27.76 5.21
C SER A 465 -12.16 29.31 5.34
N HIS A 466 -11.00 29.93 5.28
CA HIS A 466 -10.89 31.38 5.52
C HIS A 466 -11.51 32.25 4.43
N GLU A 467 -11.64 31.76 3.19
CA GLU A 467 -12.31 32.47 2.09
C GLU A 467 -13.81 32.67 2.32
N PHE A 468 -14.39 31.90 3.23
CA PHE A 468 -15.80 32.02 3.61
C PHE A 468 -16.03 32.91 4.84
N ASN A 469 -14.97 33.43 5.48
CA ASN A 469 -15.09 34.38 6.57
C ASN A 469 -15.66 35.71 6.06
N ARG A 470 -16.63 36.26 6.80
CA ARG A 470 -17.26 37.54 6.42
C ARG A 470 -16.42 38.76 6.89
N VAL A 471 -16.11 39.61 5.93
CA VAL A 471 -15.44 40.90 6.14
C VAL A 471 -16.18 41.96 5.33
N ASP A 472 -16.52 43.07 5.91
CA ASP A 472 -17.28 44.18 5.26
C ASP A 472 -18.58 43.69 4.60
N GLY A 473 -19.26 42.72 5.20
CA GLY A 473 -20.54 42.20 4.72
C GLY A 473 -20.46 41.15 3.58
N THR A 474 -19.29 40.81 3.08
CA THR A 474 -19.03 39.85 2.01
C THR A 474 -18.00 38.80 2.42
N THR A 475 -17.65 37.84 1.53
CA THR A 475 -16.59 36.87 1.70
C THR A 475 -15.58 36.95 0.56
N MET A 476 -14.34 36.49 0.78
CA MET A 476 -13.34 36.42 -0.29
C MET A 476 -13.86 35.55 -1.45
N PHE A 477 -14.47 34.41 -1.12
CA PHE A 477 -15.02 33.49 -2.12
C PHE A 477 -16.08 34.18 -3.00
N ASP A 478 -17.00 34.94 -2.40
CA ASP A 478 -18.05 35.66 -3.12
C ASP A 478 -17.47 36.77 -4.01
N GLU A 479 -16.52 37.54 -3.50
CA GLU A 479 -15.86 38.61 -4.29
C GLU A 479 -15.04 38.05 -5.45
N PHE A 480 -14.36 36.90 -5.26
CA PHE A 480 -13.63 36.23 -6.33
C PHE A 480 -14.59 35.66 -7.39
N ALA A 481 -15.70 35.05 -6.96
CA ALA A 481 -16.72 34.54 -7.87
C ALA A 481 -17.39 35.64 -8.71
N ALA A 482 -17.68 36.77 -8.10
CA ALA A 482 -18.34 37.92 -8.75
C ALA A 482 -17.37 38.78 -9.58
N GLY A 483 -16.11 38.92 -9.12
CA GLY A 483 -15.11 39.81 -9.73
C GLY A 483 -14.29 39.18 -10.85
N THR A 484 -14.47 37.87 -11.14
CA THR A 484 -13.76 37.18 -12.21
C THR A 484 -14.68 36.64 -13.28
N LYS A 485 -14.24 36.70 -14.55
CA LYS A 485 -14.99 36.12 -15.66
C LYS A 485 -14.91 34.61 -15.65
N SER A 486 -16.01 33.92 -15.96
CA SER A 486 -16.07 32.46 -15.98
C SER A 486 -15.12 31.84 -17.02
N GLU A 487 -14.86 32.52 -18.14
CA GLU A 487 -13.90 32.08 -19.13
C GLU A 487 -12.42 32.24 -18.67
N ASN A 488 -12.15 33.11 -17.70
CA ASN A 488 -10.81 33.32 -17.15
C ASN A 488 -10.52 32.43 -15.95
N MET A 489 -11.47 32.31 -15.01
CA MET A 489 -11.25 31.56 -13.77
C MET A 489 -12.45 30.67 -13.41
N PHE A 490 -12.17 29.43 -13.03
CA PHE A 490 -13.12 28.56 -12.32
C PHE A 490 -12.82 28.53 -10.82
N LEU A 491 -13.78 28.05 -10.04
CA LEU A 491 -13.65 27.91 -8.58
C LEU A 491 -13.38 26.43 -8.27
N GLN A 492 -12.23 26.12 -7.72
CA GLN A 492 -11.94 24.79 -7.17
C GLN A 492 -12.30 24.80 -5.68
N MET A 493 -13.57 24.49 -5.36
CA MET A 493 -13.97 24.38 -3.97
C MET A 493 -13.45 23.10 -3.36
N ASP A 494 -12.80 23.20 -2.20
CA ASP A 494 -12.61 22.08 -1.30
C ASP A 494 -13.87 21.92 -0.44
N VAL A 495 -14.56 20.79 -0.61
CA VAL A 495 -15.86 20.57 0.03
C VAL A 495 -15.75 20.39 1.54
N TYR A 496 -14.64 19.84 2.05
CA TYR A 496 -14.39 19.72 3.47
C TYR A 496 -14.17 21.08 4.11
N TRP A 497 -13.31 21.91 3.54
CA TRP A 497 -13.04 23.25 4.09
C TRP A 497 -14.24 24.17 4.03
N ALA A 498 -15.10 24.04 3.01
CA ALA A 498 -16.39 24.75 2.96
C ALA A 498 -17.29 24.33 4.14
N VAL A 499 -17.43 23.01 4.39
CA VAL A 499 -18.20 22.50 5.54
C VAL A 499 -17.60 22.97 6.87
N MET A 500 -16.27 22.96 7.01
CA MET A 500 -15.59 23.47 8.23
C MET A 500 -15.80 24.96 8.44
N ALA A 501 -16.00 25.72 7.37
CA ALA A 501 -16.39 27.14 7.45
C ALA A 501 -17.89 27.33 7.76
N GLY A 502 -18.67 26.26 7.93
CA GLY A 502 -20.10 26.32 8.21
C GLY A 502 -20.96 26.65 7.00
N VAL A 503 -20.46 26.48 5.77
CA VAL A 503 -21.20 26.72 4.54
C VAL A 503 -21.52 25.43 3.78
N SER A 504 -22.64 25.41 3.07
CA SER A 504 -23.04 24.26 2.27
C SER A 504 -22.42 24.34 0.87
N PRO A 505 -21.61 23.34 0.44
CA PRO A 505 -21.14 23.28 -0.94
C PRO A 505 -22.28 23.34 -1.96
N VAL A 506 -23.39 22.65 -1.71
CA VAL A 506 -24.56 22.57 -2.61
C VAL A 506 -25.23 23.95 -2.76
N GLU A 507 -25.33 24.73 -1.68
CA GLU A 507 -25.84 26.09 -1.75
C GLU A 507 -24.96 27.00 -2.62
N TYR A 508 -23.64 26.86 -2.48
CA TYR A 508 -22.69 27.60 -3.30
C TYR A 508 -22.70 27.16 -4.78
N PHE A 509 -22.93 25.86 -5.07
CA PHE A 509 -23.14 25.39 -6.44
C PHE A 509 -24.42 26.00 -7.07
N ASN A 510 -25.46 26.20 -6.27
CA ASN A 510 -26.67 26.90 -6.73
C ASN A 510 -26.46 28.40 -6.90
N LYS A 511 -25.61 29.01 -6.05
CA LYS A 511 -25.29 30.46 -6.09
C LYS A 511 -24.44 30.81 -7.31
N TYR A 512 -23.48 29.98 -7.68
CA TYR A 512 -22.54 30.19 -8.80
C TYR A 512 -22.53 28.97 -9.73
N PRO A 513 -23.64 28.68 -10.44
CA PRO A 513 -23.74 27.48 -11.25
C PRO A 513 -22.75 27.46 -12.42
N GLY A 514 -22.17 26.29 -12.70
CA GLY A 514 -21.25 26.11 -13.82
C GLY A 514 -19.81 26.62 -13.55
N ARG A 515 -19.51 27.14 -12.35
CA ARG A 515 -18.21 27.72 -12.02
C ARG A 515 -17.20 26.73 -11.43
N TYR A 516 -17.59 25.47 -11.13
CA TYR A 516 -16.79 24.49 -10.40
C TYR A 516 -16.32 23.35 -11.30
N GLU A 517 -15.44 23.68 -12.27
CA GLU A 517 -14.95 22.69 -13.25
C GLU A 517 -14.18 21.54 -12.59
N LEU A 518 -13.37 21.84 -11.58
CA LEU A 518 -12.72 20.87 -10.71
C LEU A 518 -13.18 21.09 -9.26
N LEU A 519 -13.34 20.01 -8.50
CA LEU A 519 -13.63 20.05 -7.07
C LEU A 519 -12.57 19.27 -6.32
N HIS A 520 -12.19 19.72 -5.12
CA HIS A 520 -11.51 18.89 -4.16
C HIS A 520 -12.53 18.13 -3.33
N ILE A 521 -12.45 16.81 -3.41
CA ILE A 521 -13.24 15.87 -2.62
C ILE A 521 -12.36 15.42 -1.47
N LYS A 522 -12.66 15.94 -0.29
CA LYS A 522 -11.88 15.81 0.92
C LYS A 522 -12.78 15.58 2.12
N ASP A 523 -12.30 14.86 3.09
CA ASP A 523 -12.86 14.71 4.43
C ASP A 523 -11.77 15.02 5.46
N LYS A 524 -12.06 14.90 6.74
CA LYS A 524 -11.09 15.04 7.83
C LYS A 524 -9.98 13.98 7.73
N TYR A 525 -10.39 12.76 7.40
CA TYR A 525 -9.56 11.58 7.16
C TYR A 525 -9.98 10.97 5.82
N GLU A 526 -10.07 9.66 5.72
CA GLU A 526 -10.58 8.93 4.54
C GLU A 526 -12.00 9.39 4.19
N LEU A 527 -12.34 9.41 2.92
CA LEU A 527 -13.65 9.88 2.46
C LEU A 527 -14.79 9.10 3.12
N GLY A 528 -15.75 9.84 3.68
CA GLY A 528 -16.91 9.30 4.39
C GLY A 528 -16.65 8.86 5.83
N GLN A 529 -15.42 8.83 6.29
CA GLN A 529 -15.05 8.34 7.61
C GLN A 529 -15.53 9.28 8.74
N SER A 530 -15.46 10.57 8.54
CA SER A 530 -15.87 11.54 9.57
C SER A 530 -17.40 11.69 9.72
N GLY A 531 -18.15 11.39 8.66
CA GLY A 531 -19.58 11.67 8.59
C GLY A 531 -19.94 13.16 8.56
N MET A 532 -18.96 14.07 8.43
CA MET A 532 -19.16 15.51 8.47
C MET A 532 -19.55 16.09 7.11
N VAL A 533 -19.08 15.47 6.03
CA VAL A 533 -19.31 15.92 4.64
C VAL A 533 -20.42 15.12 3.98
N GLY A 534 -21.47 15.79 3.53
CA GLY A 534 -22.63 15.17 2.87
C GLY A 534 -22.34 14.82 1.40
N PHE A 535 -21.45 13.87 1.13
CA PHE A 535 -20.99 13.52 -0.21
C PHE A 535 -22.10 13.16 -1.18
N ASP A 536 -23.14 12.44 -0.76
CA ASP A 536 -24.28 12.07 -1.62
C ASP A 536 -24.97 13.29 -2.23
N ALA A 537 -25.17 14.34 -1.44
CA ALA A 537 -25.79 15.59 -1.90
C ALA A 537 -24.84 16.35 -2.84
N ILE A 538 -23.55 16.35 -2.53
CA ILE A 538 -22.51 16.99 -3.34
C ILE A 538 -22.39 16.30 -4.71
N PHE A 539 -22.32 14.98 -4.75
CA PHE A 539 -22.20 14.21 -5.99
C PHE A 539 -23.43 14.37 -6.89
N LYS A 540 -24.63 14.41 -6.31
CA LYS A 540 -25.88 14.69 -7.04
C LYS A 540 -25.90 16.10 -7.63
N ALA A 541 -25.20 17.04 -7.02
CA ALA A 541 -25.15 18.43 -7.46
C ALA A 541 -24.04 18.74 -8.50
N PHE A 542 -23.19 17.77 -8.87
CA PHE A 542 -22.11 17.94 -9.87
C PHE A 542 -22.59 18.55 -11.20
N PRO A 543 -23.74 18.14 -11.78
CA PRO A 543 -24.23 18.77 -13.01
C PRO A 543 -24.54 20.27 -12.82
N ARG A 544 -25.06 20.66 -11.68
CA ARG A 544 -25.34 22.06 -11.35
C ARG A 544 -24.04 22.86 -11.11
N ALA A 545 -23.08 22.26 -10.46
CA ALA A 545 -21.75 22.82 -10.25
C ALA A 545 -20.96 23.02 -11.56
N GLY A 546 -21.25 22.22 -12.58
CA GLY A 546 -20.51 22.17 -13.85
C GLY A 546 -19.22 21.37 -13.74
N THR A 547 -19.16 20.42 -12.80
CA THR A 547 -17.96 19.64 -12.48
C THR A 547 -17.62 18.67 -13.62
N LYS A 548 -16.42 18.82 -14.15
CA LYS A 548 -15.85 17.98 -15.22
C LYS A 548 -14.99 16.85 -14.64
N ALA A 549 -14.25 17.15 -13.57
CA ALA A 549 -13.44 16.19 -12.84
C ALA A 549 -13.35 16.58 -11.35
N PHE A 550 -12.86 15.68 -10.53
CA PHE A 550 -12.60 15.92 -9.11
C PHE A 550 -11.25 15.37 -8.70
N VAL A 551 -10.72 15.92 -7.63
CA VAL A 551 -9.42 15.59 -7.05
C VAL A 551 -9.63 15.15 -5.60
N VAL A 552 -9.20 13.95 -5.28
CA VAL A 552 -9.17 13.46 -3.88
C VAL A 552 -7.97 14.05 -3.18
N GLU A 553 -8.19 14.67 -2.03
CA GLU A 553 -7.10 15.10 -1.16
C GLU A 553 -7.23 14.48 0.23
N LEU A 554 -6.13 13.92 0.71
CA LEU A 554 -5.98 13.33 2.03
C LEU A 554 -4.76 13.94 2.72
N GLU A 555 -4.96 14.95 3.56
CA GLU A 555 -3.85 15.58 4.29
C GLU A 555 -3.36 14.75 5.46
N GLN A 556 -4.26 13.99 6.07
CA GLN A 556 -4.00 13.10 7.19
C GLN A 556 -4.92 11.88 7.10
N ALA A 557 -4.35 10.69 7.20
CA ALA A 557 -5.12 9.45 7.32
C ALA A 557 -5.49 9.19 8.80
N SER A 558 -6.53 8.40 9.04
CA SER A 558 -6.95 7.96 10.38
C SER A 558 -5.91 7.02 11.03
N THR A 559 -5.05 6.43 10.21
CA THR A 559 -3.91 5.60 10.61
C THR A 559 -2.60 6.22 10.11
N PRO A 560 -1.43 5.80 10.60
CA PRO A 560 -0.14 6.30 10.12
C PRO A 560 0.16 6.04 8.64
N ASN A 561 -0.59 5.13 7.99
CA ASN A 561 -0.36 4.74 6.60
C ASN A 561 -1.22 5.56 5.63
N ILE A 562 -0.61 6.55 4.97
CA ILE A 562 -1.30 7.44 4.02
C ILE A 562 -1.77 6.71 2.75
N LEU A 563 -1.03 5.69 2.27
CA LEU A 563 -1.42 4.93 1.09
C LEU A 563 -2.66 4.07 1.37
N LYS A 564 -2.76 3.50 2.58
CA LYS A 564 -3.99 2.83 3.04
C LYS A 564 -5.18 3.79 3.00
N GLY A 565 -5.02 4.98 3.57
CA GLY A 565 -6.10 5.97 3.58
C GLY A 565 -6.55 6.40 2.17
N LEU A 566 -5.61 6.55 1.24
CA LEU A 566 -5.93 6.85 -0.16
C LEU A 566 -6.64 5.69 -0.84
N ARG A 567 -6.27 4.44 -0.54
CA ARG A 567 -6.97 3.25 -1.03
C ARG A 567 -8.42 3.20 -0.54
N GLU A 568 -8.65 3.41 0.75
CA GLU A 568 -9.99 3.44 1.34
C GLU A 568 -10.85 4.56 0.74
N SER A 569 -10.26 5.73 0.48
CA SER A 569 -10.93 6.84 -0.20
C SER A 569 -11.32 6.50 -1.64
N ALA A 570 -10.46 5.82 -2.39
CA ALA A 570 -10.77 5.33 -3.74
C ALA A 570 -11.91 4.31 -3.72
N LEU A 571 -11.90 3.37 -2.79
CA LEU A 571 -12.96 2.37 -2.61
C LEU A 571 -14.30 3.01 -2.24
N TYR A 572 -14.28 4.05 -1.39
CA TYR A 572 -15.48 4.82 -1.08
C TYR A 572 -16.13 5.41 -2.33
N LEU A 573 -15.32 6.05 -3.21
CA LEU A 573 -15.81 6.63 -4.45
C LEU A 573 -16.37 5.59 -5.42
N ARG A 574 -15.74 4.44 -5.54
CA ARG A 574 -16.22 3.33 -6.37
C ARG A 574 -17.58 2.81 -5.89
N LYS A 575 -17.76 2.64 -4.57
CA LYS A 575 -19.06 2.29 -3.97
C LYS A 575 -20.12 3.38 -4.21
N ALA A 576 -19.72 4.64 -4.29
CA ALA A 576 -20.59 5.75 -4.66
C ALA A 576 -20.90 5.84 -6.17
N GLY A 577 -20.34 4.96 -6.99
CA GLY A 577 -20.62 4.82 -8.41
C GLY A 577 -19.69 5.60 -9.36
N PHE A 578 -18.48 5.93 -8.90
CA PHE A 578 -17.43 6.57 -9.69
C PHE A 578 -16.45 5.58 -10.30
#